data_a602fead6018c672bdef099bad12642b
#
_entry.id   a602fead6018c672bdef099bad12642b
#
_cell.length_a   1.000
_cell.length_b   1.000
_cell.length_c   1.000
_cell.angle_alpha   90.00
_cell.angle_beta   90.00
_cell.angle_gamma   90.00
#
_symmetry.space_group_name_H-M   'P 1'
#
loop_
_entity.id
_entity.type
_entity.pdbx_description
1 polymer ?
#
loop_
_entity_poly.entity_id
_entity_poly.type
_entity_poly.pdbx_seq_one_letter_code
_entity_poly.pdbx_strand_id
1 'polypeptide(L)'
;MVTIAESNGPLLRSVLDDGVERPALNFLSDHFHSAMFSPFVGLSSSLKEGFTLHSVRGTTPDQNVVLTTDELKKGDFLQVFMLDPESTKEDLRERLAAAKRACFQQSKQALGGLLFTCAGRGKGFYGSKDVESKVFADAMPGAGLSGMFAGGEIGPEALAALPVDSTFRKSAQIQGFTAVFGVFFVPKFQRPTGKIVDDALASRSFHF
;
A
#
# COMPACT_ATOMS: atom_id res chain seq x y z
N MET A 1 -3.53 -3.24 -25.18
CA MET A 1 -4.02 -3.88 -23.92
C MET A 1 -3.46 -5.29 -23.83
N VAL A 2 -2.85 -5.63 -22.70
CA VAL A 2 -2.08 -6.88 -22.55
C VAL A 2 -2.88 -7.90 -21.76
N THR A 3 -2.91 -9.15 -22.24
CA THR A 3 -3.51 -10.29 -21.56
C THR A 3 -2.56 -11.50 -21.57
N ILE A 4 -2.75 -12.43 -20.64
CA ILE A 4 -2.00 -13.69 -20.61
C ILE A 4 -2.46 -14.55 -21.78
N ALA A 5 -1.52 -14.91 -22.67
CA ALA A 5 -1.76 -15.82 -23.78
C ALA A 5 -1.49 -17.27 -23.38
N GLU A 6 -0.36 -17.54 -22.70
CA GLU A 6 -0.01 -18.87 -22.23
C GLU A 6 0.64 -18.82 -20.86
N SER A 7 0.24 -19.74 -19.95
CA SER A 7 0.78 -19.90 -18.60
C SER A 7 0.69 -21.35 -18.12
N ASN A 8 1.49 -21.65 -17.07
CA ASN A 8 1.41 -22.96 -16.38
C ASN A 8 1.78 -22.76 -14.89
N GLY A 9 0.77 -22.84 -14.00
CA GLY A 9 0.96 -22.48 -12.59
C GLY A 9 1.51 -21.05 -12.46
N PRO A 10 2.63 -20.83 -11.76
CA PRO A 10 3.26 -19.51 -11.63
C PRO A 10 4.09 -19.08 -12.84
N LEU A 11 4.19 -19.90 -13.89
CA LEU A 11 5.01 -19.62 -15.07
C LEU A 11 4.21 -18.85 -16.11
N LEU A 12 4.60 -17.61 -16.37
CA LEU A 12 4.12 -16.80 -17.48
C LEU A 12 5.00 -17.10 -18.71
N ARG A 13 4.40 -17.63 -19.78
CA ARG A 13 5.09 -18.02 -21.01
C ARG A 13 4.99 -16.96 -22.09
N SER A 14 3.78 -16.54 -22.37
CA SER A 14 3.54 -15.50 -23.38
C SER A 14 2.38 -14.59 -22.98
N VAL A 15 2.37 -13.41 -23.60
CA VAL A 15 1.32 -12.40 -23.48
C VAL A 15 0.80 -12.03 -24.86
N LEU A 16 -0.46 -11.64 -24.93
CA LEU A 16 -1.07 -11.05 -26.11
C LEU A 16 -1.07 -9.52 -25.93
N ASP A 17 -0.20 -8.85 -26.66
CA ASP A 17 -0.03 -7.39 -26.64
C ASP A 17 -0.56 -6.80 -27.95
N ASP A 18 -1.67 -6.05 -27.87
CA ASP A 18 -2.38 -5.48 -29.01
C ASP A 18 -2.65 -6.47 -30.17
N GLY A 19 -3.01 -7.71 -29.78
CA GLY A 19 -3.32 -8.78 -30.74
C GLY A 19 -2.10 -9.56 -31.24
N VAL A 20 -0.89 -9.26 -30.79
CA VAL A 20 0.35 -9.97 -31.14
C VAL A 20 0.83 -10.78 -29.94
N GLU A 21 1.01 -12.08 -30.12
CA GLU A 21 1.59 -12.93 -29.09
C GLU A 21 3.11 -12.71 -28.99
N ARG A 22 3.58 -12.45 -27.77
CA ARG A 22 4.99 -12.18 -27.47
C ARG A 22 5.45 -13.08 -26.31
N PRO A 23 6.69 -13.61 -26.35
CA PRO A 23 7.31 -14.25 -25.19
C PRO A 23 7.30 -13.31 -23.98
N ALA A 24 6.93 -13.82 -22.81
CA ALA A 24 6.77 -13.01 -21.59
C ALA A 24 8.06 -12.28 -21.20
N LEU A 25 9.21 -12.95 -21.30
CA LEU A 25 10.51 -12.35 -20.97
C LEU A 25 10.82 -11.17 -21.87
N ASN A 26 10.56 -11.27 -23.19
CA ASN A 26 10.82 -10.19 -24.14
C ASN A 26 9.91 -8.99 -23.84
N PHE A 27 8.61 -9.23 -23.63
CA PHE A 27 7.66 -8.19 -23.26
C PHE A 27 8.08 -7.47 -21.97
N LEU A 28 8.42 -8.21 -20.93
CA LEU A 28 8.84 -7.62 -19.66
C LEU A 28 10.17 -6.89 -19.79
N SER A 29 11.13 -7.43 -20.54
CA SER A 29 12.45 -6.80 -20.74
C SER A 29 12.35 -5.43 -21.38
N ASP A 30 11.42 -5.23 -22.31
CA ASP A 30 11.19 -3.91 -22.93
C ASP A 30 10.77 -2.83 -21.93
N HIS A 31 10.16 -3.25 -20.79
CA HIS A 31 9.71 -2.35 -19.73
C HIS A 31 10.73 -2.21 -18.59
N PHE A 32 11.76 -3.06 -18.53
CA PHE A 32 12.69 -3.14 -17.40
C PHE A 32 13.97 -2.32 -17.56
N HIS A 33 14.27 -1.78 -18.74
CA HIS A 33 15.54 -1.16 -19.06
C HIS A 33 15.88 0.09 -18.22
N SER A 34 14.95 0.65 -17.47
CA SER A 34 15.14 1.84 -16.65
C SER A 34 14.87 1.66 -15.16
N ALA A 35 14.50 0.46 -14.72
CA ALA A 35 14.04 0.26 -13.35
C ALA A 35 15.21 0.02 -12.39
N MET A 36 15.41 0.94 -11.43
CA MET A 36 16.33 0.76 -10.30
C MET A 36 15.85 -0.35 -9.33
N PHE A 37 14.61 -0.79 -9.45
CA PHE A 37 13.98 -1.83 -8.65
C PHE A 37 13.30 -2.86 -9.55
N SER A 38 13.23 -4.11 -9.07
CA SER A 38 12.51 -5.17 -9.79
C SER A 38 11.05 -4.75 -10.01
N PRO A 39 10.54 -4.84 -11.23
CA PRO A 39 9.17 -4.47 -11.53
C PRO A 39 8.18 -5.45 -10.90
N PHE A 40 6.96 -4.98 -10.77
CA PHE A 40 5.82 -5.80 -10.40
C PHE A 40 4.94 -6.04 -11.63
N VAL A 41 4.34 -7.21 -11.68
CA VAL A 41 3.32 -7.56 -12.65
C VAL A 41 1.97 -7.51 -11.94
N GLY A 42 1.11 -6.63 -12.39
CA GLY A 42 -0.28 -6.58 -11.93
C GLY A 42 -1.13 -7.54 -12.76
N LEU A 43 -1.93 -8.34 -12.08
CA LEU A 43 -2.87 -9.28 -12.68
C LEU A 43 -4.29 -8.93 -12.27
N SER A 44 -5.24 -9.05 -13.21
CA SER A 44 -6.66 -8.85 -12.95
C SER A 44 -7.53 -9.70 -13.88
N SER A 45 -8.59 -10.28 -13.35
CA SER A 45 -9.63 -10.94 -14.16
C SER A 45 -10.55 -9.92 -14.84
N SER A 46 -10.56 -8.67 -14.37
CA SER A 46 -11.43 -7.61 -14.89
C SER A 46 -10.79 -6.24 -14.70
N LEU A 47 -10.76 -5.43 -15.74
CA LEU A 47 -10.25 -4.05 -15.67
C LEU A 47 -11.00 -3.15 -14.67
N LYS A 48 -12.21 -3.54 -14.25
CA LYS A 48 -13.00 -2.81 -13.26
C LYS A 48 -12.58 -3.08 -11.83
N GLU A 49 -11.87 -4.16 -11.57
CA GLU A 49 -11.52 -4.63 -10.24
C GLU A 49 -10.13 -4.15 -9.77
N GLY A 50 -9.34 -3.57 -10.68
CA GLY A 50 -7.95 -3.20 -10.42
C GLY A 50 -7.01 -4.40 -10.52
N PHE A 51 -5.74 -4.22 -10.13
CA PHE A 51 -4.69 -5.21 -10.30
C PHE A 51 -4.11 -5.66 -8.97
N THR A 52 -3.94 -6.97 -8.80
CA THR A 52 -3.12 -7.54 -7.72
C THR A 52 -1.67 -7.59 -8.16
N LEU A 53 -0.76 -7.08 -7.33
CA LEU A 53 0.66 -6.99 -7.69
C LEU A 53 1.43 -8.25 -7.31
N HIS A 54 2.22 -8.75 -8.24
CA HIS A 54 3.08 -9.91 -8.08
C HIS A 54 4.53 -9.56 -8.45
N SER A 55 5.47 -9.98 -7.62
CA SER A 55 6.89 -9.81 -7.92
C SER A 55 7.35 -10.85 -8.96
N VAL A 56 8.30 -10.47 -9.78
CA VAL A 56 9.05 -11.38 -10.63
C VAL A 56 10.10 -12.09 -9.76
N ARG A 57 10.01 -13.41 -9.62
CA ARG A 57 10.95 -14.24 -8.85
C ARG A 57 12.19 -14.63 -9.65
N GLY A 58 12.08 -14.67 -10.95
CA GLY A 58 13.16 -15.07 -11.84
C GLY A 58 12.65 -15.57 -13.17
N THR A 59 13.54 -16.17 -13.94
CA THR A 59 13.25 -16.75 -15.24
C THR A 59 13.70 -18.21 -15.27
N THR A 60 13.07 -19.02 -16.13
CA THR A 60 13.50 -20.39 -16.39
C THR A 60 14.49 -20.43 -17.56
N PRO A 61 15.24 -21.54 -17.77
CA PRO A 61 16.09 -21.74 -18.95
C PRO A 61 15.32 -21.56 -20.27
N ASP A 62 14.04 -21.91 -20.31
CA ASP A 62 13.17 -21.75 -21.48
C ASP A 62 12.59 -20.33 -21.60
N GLN A 63 13.17 -19.34 -20.91
CA GLN A 63 12.81 -17.93 -20.95
C GLN A 63 11.37 -17.62 -20.46
N ASN A 64 10.76 -18.49 -19.68
CA ASN A 64 9.50 -18.17 -18.99
C ASN A 64 9.76 -17.33 -17.76
N VAL A 65 8.79 -16.50 -17.38
CA VAL A 65 8.87 -15.65 -16.18
C VAL A 65 8.11 -16.26 -15.02
N VAL A 66 8.76 -16.34 -13.85
CA VAL A 66 8.16 -16.88 -12.61
C VAL A 66 7.63 -15.71 -11.79
N LEU A 67 6.34 -15.72 -11.49
CA LEU A 67 5.69 -14.73 -10.63
C LEU A 67 5.40 -15.26 -9.22
N THR A 68 5.18 -14.35 -8.27
CA THR A 68 4.77 -14.68 -6.89
C THR A 68 3.27 -14.96 -6.80
N THR A 69 2.78 -15.85 -7.62
CA THR A 69 1.38 -16.32 -7.60
C THR A 69 1.36 -17.82 -7.71
N ASP A 70 0.31 -18.45 -7.26
CA ASP A 70 0.18 -19.92 -7.36
C ASP A 70 -0.38 -20.33 -8.74
N GLU A 71 -1.19 -19.47 -9.34
CA GLU A 71 -1.83 -19.75 -10.62
C GLU A 71 -2.01 -18.49 -11.47
N LEU A 72 -1.66 -18.61 -12.75
CA LEU A 72 -1.91 -17.63 -13.79
C LEU A 72 -2.99 -18.17 -14.75
N LYS A 73 -3.95 -17.34 -15.09
CA LYS A 73 -5.04 -17.75 -15.97
C LYS A 73 -4.93 -17.10 -17.34
N LYS A 74 -5.06 -17.90 -18.38
CA LYS A 74 -5.17 -17.41 -19.75
C LYS A 74 -6.33 -16.43 -19.86
N GLY A 75 -6.07 -15.28 -20.47
CA GLY A 75 -7.05 -14.22 -20.66
C GLY A 75 -7.10 -13.18 -19.54
N ASP A 76 -6.43 -13.42 -18.39
CA ASP A 76 -6.30 -12.38 -17.37
C ASP A 76 -5.52 -11.20 -17.92
N PHE A 77 -5.92 -9.99 -17.53
CA PHE A 77 -5.24 -8.75 -17.86
C PHE A 77 -3.92 -8.66 -17.13
N LEU A 78 -2.90 -8.16 -17.83
CA LEU A 78 -1.57 -7.96 -17.30
C LEU A 78 -1.13 -6.51 -17.50
N GLN A 79 -0.57 -5.91 -16.46
CA GLN A 79 0.05 -4.60 -16.51
C GLN A 79 1.38 -4.61 -15.77
N VAL A 80 2.39 -3.93 -16.31
CA VAL A 80 3.67 -3.75 -15.63
C VAL A 80 3.59 -2.53 -14.74
N PHE A 81 4.00 -2.68 -13.48
CA PHE A 81 4.08 -1.62 -12.49
C PHE A 81 5.54 -1.39 -12.10
N MET A 82 5.94 -0.15 -12.08
CA MET A 82 7.23 0.26 -11.55
C MET A 82 7.07 0.93 -10.20
N LEU A 83 7.98 0.62 -9.29
CA LEU A 83 8.02 1.27 -7.99
C LEU A 83 8.72 2.61 -8.11
N ASP A 84 7.98 3.68 -7.98
CA ASP A 84 8.50 5.03 -7.93
C ASP A 84 8.35 5.62 -6.51
N PRO A 85 9.46 6.06 -5.87
CA PRO A 85 9.43 6.60 -4.53
C PRO A 85 8.52 7.83 -4.35
N GLU A 86 8.45 8.71 -5.35
CA GLU A 86 7.64 9.93 -5.23
C GLU A 86 6.15 9.61 -5.37
N SER A 87 5.77 8.82 -6.36
CA SER A 87 4.37 8.34 -6.52
C SER A 87 3.92 7.55 -5.29
N THR A 88 4.82 6.76 -4.70
CA THR A 88 4.54 6.00 -3.47
C THR A 88 4.30 6.92 -2.27
N LYS A 89 5.06 8.01 -2.14
CA LYS A 89 4.83 9.02 -1.08
C LYS A 89 3.50 9.73 -1.29
N GLU A 90 3.15 10.05 -2.54
CA GLU A 90 1.90 10.73 -2.84
C GLU A 90 0.68 9.85 -2.55
N ASP A 91 0.68 8.58 -3.00
CA ASP A 91 -0.36 7.61 -2.63
C ASP A 91 -0.54 7.51 -1.11
N LEU A 92 0.57 7.47 -0.36
CA LEU A 92 0.52 7.44 1.10
C LEU A 92 -0.11 8.72 1.70
N ARG A 93 0.24 9.90 1.18
CA ARG A 93 -0.38 11.17 1.61
C ARG A 93 -1.88 11.18 1.35
N GLU A 94 -2.30 10.77 0.17
CA GLU A 94 -3.71 10.73 -0.22
C GLU A 94 -4.52 9.78 0.67
N ARG A 95 -4.01 8.58 0.95
CA ARG A 95 -4.67 7.59 1.81
C ARG A 95 -4.78 8.06 3.26
N LEU A 96 -3.72 8.63 3.82
CA LEU A 96 -3.77 9.18 5.17
C LEU A 96 -4.68 10.41 5.25
N ALA A 97 -4.69 11.25 4.22
CA ALA A 97 -5.62 12.38 4.15
C ALA A 97 -7.08 11.93 4.05
N ALA A 98 -7.37 10.85 3.29
CA ALA A 98 -8.71 10.26 3.22
C ALA A 98 -9.15 9.70 4.59
N ALA A 99 -8.27 8.96 5.27
CA ALA A 99 -8.52 8.46 6.62
C ALA A 99 -8.79 9.61 7.61
N LYS A 100 -8.00 10.69 7.56
CA LYS A 100 -8.20 11.89 8.37
C LYS A 100 -9.57 12.54 8.11
N ARG A 101 -9.95 12.70 6.82
CA ARG A 101 -11.26 13.27 6.45
C ARG A 101 -12.41 12.43 7.01
N ALA A 102 -12.36 11.10 6.83
CA ALA A 102 -13.38 10.19 7.34
C ALA A 102 -13.54 10.29 8.87
N CYS A 103 -12.45 10.45 9.59
CA CYS A 103 -12.47 10.61 11.05
C CYS A 103 -12.97 11.98 11.49
N PHE A 104 -12.58 13.02 10.77
CA PHE A 104 -13.10 14.38 11.04
C PHE A 104 -14.61 14.46 10.88
N GLN A 105 -15.18 13.85 9.84
CA GLN A 105 -16.62 13.75 9.61
C GLN A 105 -17.36 13.03 10.75
N GLN A 106 -16.69 12.11 11.45
CA GLN A 106 -17.24 11.43 12.63
C GLN A 106 -16.93 12.11 13.97
N SER A 107 -16.45 13.36 13.96
CA SER A 107 -16.02 14.10 15.16
C SER A 107 -14.97 13.34 15.99
N LYS A 108 -14.05 12.65 15.33
CA LYS A 108 -12.95 11.89 15.94
C LYS A 108 -11.61 12.58 15.71
N GLN A 109 -10.62 12.23 16.52
CA GLN A 109 -9.22 12.63 16.35
C GLN A 109 -8.31 11.41 16.47
N ALA A 110 -7.17 11.44 15.78
CA ALA A 110 -6.18 10.38 15.89
C ALA A 110 -5.52 10.43 17.28
N LEU A 111 -5.48 9.30 17.96
CA LEU A 111 -4.76 9.08 19.20
C LEU A 111 -3.32 8.63 18.92
N GLY A 112 -3.15 7.74 17.93
CA GLY A 112 -1.88 7.16 17.53
C GLY A 112 -2.07 6.14 16.42
N GLY A 113 -0.97 5.53 15.98
CA GLY A 113 -0.99 4.52 14.96
C GLY A 113 0.09 3.45 15.13
N LEU A 114 -0.13 2.33 14.46
CA LEU A 114 0.85 1.28 14.22
C LEU A 114 1.15 1.21 12.72
N LEU A 115 2.42 1.06 12.37
CA LEU A 115 2.88 0.90 11.00
C LEU A 115 3.62 -0.44 10.85
N PHE A 116 3.11 -1.27 9.95
CA PHE A 116 3.80 -2.45 9.46
C PHE A 116 4.15 -2.20 8.00
N THR A 117 5.44 -2.03 7.72
CA THR A 117 5.91 -1.68 6.38
C THR A 117 6.93 -2.69 5.87
N CYS A 118 6.90 -2.96 4.58
CA CYS A 118 7.85 -3.87 3.95
C CYS A 118 9.29 -3.40 4.17
N ALA A 119 10.19 -4.34 4.52
CA ALA A 119 11.62 -4.06 4.67
C ALA A 119 12.24 -3.41 3.42
N GLY A 120 11.66 -3.67 2.23
CA GLY A 120 12.04 -3.02 0.97
C GLY A 120 11.73 -1.53 0.89
N ARG A 121 10.84 -1.00 1.74
CA ARG A 121 10.39 0.41 1.72
C ARG A 121 11.22 1.34 2.62
N GLY A 122 12.43 0.94 2.99
CA GLY A 122 13.32 1.74 3.83
C GLY A 122 14.13 2.78 3.06
N LYS A 123 15.27 3.17 3.67
CA LYS A 123 16.20 4.18 3.10
C LYS A 123 16.64 3.83 1.68
N GLY A 124 16.83 2.54 1.37
CA GLY A 124 17.26 2.09 0.05
C GLY A 124 16.28 2.45 -1.06
N PHE A 125 14.99 2.40 -0.76
CA PHE A 125 13.93 2.77 -1.69
C PHE A 125 13.71 4.28 -1.76
N TYR A 126 13.53 4.95 -0.62
CA TYR A 126 13.19 6.37 -0.57
C TYR A 126 14.39 7.32 -0.68
N GLY A 127 15.62 6.81 -0.66
CA GLY A 127 16.84 7.63 -0.57
C GLY A 127 17.04 8.30 0.80
N SER A 128 16.05 8.31 1.66
CA SER A 128 16.09 8.93 2.99
C SER A 128 15.41 8.08 4.06
N LYS A 129 15.75 8.34 5.34
CA LYS A 129 15.09 7.68 6.47
C LYS A 129 13.77 8.38 6.83
N ASP A 130 12.92 7.67 7.53
CA ASP A 130 11.73 8.19 8.22
C ASP A 130 10.67 8.80 7.29
N VAL A 131 10.64 8.39 6.02
CA VAL A 131 9.73 8.98 5.04
C VAL A 131 8.27 8.71 5.42
N GLU A 132 7.90 7.47 5.68
CA GLU A 132 6.51 7.09 5.97
C GLU A 132 6.05 7.63 7.33
N SER A 133 6.93 7.65 8.34
CA SER A 133 6.62 8.22 9.64
C SER A 133 6.44 9.74 9.58
N LYS A 134 7.20 10.44 8.73
CA LYS A 134 7.01 11.88 8.49
C LYS A 134 5.69 12.17 7.80
N VAL A 135 5.35 11.41 6.75
CA VAL A 135 4.04 11.54 6.07
C VAL A 135 2.88 11.30 7.05
N PHE A 136 3.01 10.32 7.96
CA PHE A 136 2.02 10.11 9.01
C PHE A 136 1.94 11.29 9.98
N ALA A 137 3.06 11.80 10.47
CA ALA A 137 3.10 12.92 11.40
C ALA A 137 2.47 14.19 10.80
N ASP A 138 2.71 14.46 9.52
CA ASP A 138 2.11 15.58 8.79
C ASP A 138 0.58 15.39 8.62
N ALA A 139 0.15 14.17 8.34
CA ALA A 139 -1.27 13.87 8.18
C ALA A 139 -2.01 13.88 9.53
N MET A 140 -1.39 13.39 10.60
CA MET A 140 -1.99 13.19 11.94
C MET A 140 -1.18 13.90 13.03
N PRO A 141 -1.15 15.25 13.05
CA PRO A 141 -0.34 16.01 14.00
C PRO A 141 -0.69 15.67 15.45
N GLY A 142 0.33 15.41 16.27
CA GLY A 142 0.18 15.06 17.68
C GLY A 142 -0.15 13.59 17.97
N ALA A 143 -0.41 12.77 16.94
CA ALA A 143 -0.57 11.32 17.09
C ALA A 143 0.80 10.62 17.07
N GLY A 144 1.07 9.77 18.06
CA GLY A 144 2.27 8.92 18.09
C GLY A 144 2.20 7.82 17.05
N LEU A 145 3.35 7.41 16.48
CA LEU A 145 3.44 6.27 15.59
C LEU A 145 4.50 5.29 16.13
N SER A 146 4.14 4.01 16.17
CA SER A 146 5.05 2.90 16.43
C SER A 146 4.89 1.86 15.34
N GLY A 147 5.85 0.94 15.21
CA GLY A 147 5.74 -0.09 14.21
C GLY A 147 7.05 -0.79 13.93
N MET A 148 7.08 -1.53 12.81
CA MET A 148 8.25 -2.31 12.42
C MET A 148 8.31 -2.52 10.92
N PHE A 149 9.52 -2.80 10.43
CA PHE A 149 9.72 -3.37 9.10
C PHE A 149 9.43 -4.88 9.13
N ALA A 150 8.73 -5.37 8.11
CA ALA A 150 8.31 -6.76 8.00
C ALA A 150 8.73 -7.36 6.65
N GLY A 151 8.83 -8.69 6.60
CA GLY A 151 9.09 -9.46 5.38
C GLY A 151 7.81 -9.93 4.68
N GLY A 152 6.74 -9.20 4.83
CA GLY A 152 5.38 -9.41 4.31
C GLY A 152 4.40 -8.75 5.26
N GLU A 153 3.37 -8.14 4.72
CA GLU A 153 2.37 -7.36 5.44
C GLU A 153 1.00 -8.01 5.29
N ILE A 154 0.23 -8.05 6.38
CA ILE A 154 -1.18 -8.48 6.36
C ILE A 154 -2.04 -7.24 6.52
N GLY A 155 -2.86 -6.97 5.52
CA GLY A 155 -3.74 -5.81 5.52
C GLY A 155 -4.96 -6.00 4.64
N PRO A 156 -5.85 -5.00 4.58
CA PRO A 156 -6.94 -5.00 3.64
C PRO A 156 -6.41 -5.21 2.22
N GLU A 157 -7.15 -5.95 1.41
CA GLU A 157 -6.81 -6.12 0.00
C GLU A 157 -6.70 -4.74 -0.67
N ALA A 158 -5.48 -4.36 -1.02
CA ALA A 158 -5.20 -3.13 -1.76
C ALA A 158 -4.95 -3.50 -3.22
N LEU A 159 -5.85 -3.08 -4.10
CA LEU A 159 -5.68 -3.25 -5.54
C LEU A 159 -5.00 -2.01 -6.10
N ALA A 160 -3.91 -2.21 -6.85
CA ALA A 160 -3.28 -1.12 -7.58
C ALA A 160 -4.25 -0.53 -8.61
N ALA A 161 -4.11 0.76 -8.88
CA ALA A 161 -4.94 1.53 -9.81
C ALA A 161 -6.42 1.72 -9.41
N LEU A 162 -6.83 1.40 -8.18
CA LEU A 162 -8.13 1.79 -7.68
C LEU A 162 -8.10 3.19 -7.03
N PRO A 163 -9.17 3.97 -7.18
CA PRO A 163 -9.31 5.25 -6.47
C PRO A 163 -9.21 5.08 -4.95
N VAL A 164 -8.64 6.07 -4.28
CA VAL A 164 -8.48 6.09 -2.81
C VAL A 164 -9.82 5.94 -2.07
N ASP A 165 -10.92 6.39 -2.67
CA ASP A 165 -12.27 6.31 -2.10
C ASP A 165 -12.98 4.97 -2.36
N SER A 166 -12.35 4.04 -3.10
CA SER A 166 -12.91 2.71 -3.27
C SER A 166 -13.03 2.02 -1.91
N THR A 167 -14.19 1.44 -1.66
CA THR A 167 -14.46 0.71 -0.42
C THR A 167 -13.45 -0.43 -0.27
N PHE A 168 -12.75 -0.46 0.87
CA PHE A 168 -11.86 -1.55 1.20
C PHE A 168 -12.62 -2.87 1.10
N ARG A 169 -12.06 -3.85 0.37
CA ARG A 169 -12.60 -5.21 0.40
C ARG A 169 -12.49 -5.72 1.84
N LYS A 170 -13.50 -6.47 2.26
CA LYS A 170 -13.58 -7.00 3.64
C LYS A 170 -12.55 -8.09 3.94
N SER A 171 -11.83 -8.57 2.93
CA SER A 171 -10.78 -9.57 3.06
C SER A 171 -9.44 -8.94 3.41
N ALA A 172 -8.68 -9.59 4.28
CA ALA A 172 -7.28 -9.30 4.50
C ALA A 172 -6.43 -10.35 3.75
N GLN A 173 -5.31 -9.93 3.20
CA GLN A 173 -4.37 -10.82 2.53
C GLN A 173 -2.93 -10.45 2.84
N ILE A 174 -2.03 -11.39 2.58
CA ILE A 174 -0.60 -11.17 2.66
C ILE A 174 -0.18 -10.40 1.40
N GLN A 175 0.55 -9.32 1.60
CA GLN A 175 1.04 -8.44 0.54
C GLN A 175 2.55 -8.27 0.67
N GLY A 176 3.18 -7.85 -0.41
CA GLY A 176 4.59 -7.46 -0.43
C GLY A 176 4.73 -6.02 -0.91
N PHE A 177 5.78 -5.36 -0.45
CA PHE A 177 6.11 -3.98 -0.78
C PHE A 177 5.02 -2.96 -0.42
N THR A 178 4.28 -3.23 0.63
CA THR A 178 3.18 -2.39 1.13
C THR A 178 3.52 -1.73 2.46
N ALA A 179 2.68 -0.79 2.88
CA ALA A 179 2.67 -0.21 4.21
C ALA A 179 1.25 -0.26 4.76
N VAL A 180 1.07 -0.94 5.88
CA VAL A 180 -0.23 -1.11 6.54
C VAL A 180 -0.26 -0.24 7.80
N PHE A 181 -1.19 0.70 7.85
CA PHE A 181 -1.40 1.57 9.00
C PHE A 181 -2.65 1.14 9.77
N GLY A 182 -2.48 0.84 11.06
CA GLY A 182 -3.56 0.75 12.03
C GLY A 182 -3.67 2.06 12.78
N VAL A 183 -4.67 2.89 12.50
CA VAL A 183 -4.83 4.19 13.17
C VAL A 183 -5.93 4.13 14.21
N PHE A 184 -5.62 4.53 15.44
CA PHE A 184 -6.57 4.57 16.54
C PHE A 184 -7.20 5.96 16.64
N PHE A 185 -8.52 5.99 16.64
CA PHE A 185 -9.28 7.22 16.73
C PHE A 185 -10.13 7.24 17.98
N VAL A 186 -10.20 8.41 18.63
CA VAL A 186 -11.07 8.68 19.77
C VAL A 186 -12.01 9.84 19.47
N PRO A 187 -13.18 9.93 20.10
CA PRO A 187 -14.02 11.10 19.99
C PRO A 187 -13.22 12.37 20.36
N LYS A 188 -13.45 13.45 19.66
CA LYS A 188 -12.90 14.75 20.07
C LYS A 188 -13.50 15.13 21.41
N PHE A 189 -12.65 15.30 22.40
CA PHE A 189 -13.08 15.88 23.67
C PHE A 189 -13.44 17.36 23.40
N GLN A 190 -14.70 17.67 23.47
CA GLN A 190 -15.13 19.06 23.66
C GLN A 190 -14.81 19.38 25.12
N ARG A 191 -13.83 20.23 25.38
CA ARG A 191 -13.69 20.79 26.73
C ARG A 191 -15.02 21.45 27.05
N PRO A 192 -15.64 21.14 28.20
CA PRO A 192 -16.83 21.86 28.64
C PRO A 192 -16.48 23.37 28.63
N THR A 193 -17.14 24.14 27.80
CA THR A 193 -17.06 25.60 27.82
C THR A 193 -17.88 26.09 28.99
N GLY A 194 -17.35 25.96 30.20
CA GLY A 194 -18.03 26.39 31.42
C GLY A 194 -17.11 26.39 32.63
N LYS A 195 -17.28 27.37 33.46
CA LYS A 195 -16.60 27.77 34.69
C LYS A 195 -16.33 26.70 35.77
N ILE A 196 -16.46 25.41 35.46
CA ILE A 196 -16.39 24.33 36.48
C ILE A 196 -14.95 23.89 36.77
N VAL A 197 -13.97 24.32 35.97
CA VAL A 197 -12.57 23.83 36.16
C VAL A 197 -11.81 24.64 37.20
N ASP A 198 -12.18 25.90 37.46
CA ASP A 198 -11.46 26.75 38.40
C ASP A 198 -11.76 26.40 39.87
N ASP A 199 -12.98 25.93 40.17
CA ASP A 199 -13.37 25.59 41.53
C ASP A 199 -12.80 24.22 42.00
N ALA A 200 -12.53 23.29 41.07
CA ALA A 200 -12.01 21.97 41.45
C ALA A 200 -10.49 21.97 41.67
N LEU A 201 -9.76 22.95 41.14
CA LEU A 201 -8.32 23.12 41.38
C LEU A 201 -8.03 23.99 42.59
N ALA A 202 -8.94 24.89 42.94
CA ALA A 202 -8.79 25.76 44.11
C ALA A 202 -8.97 25.00 45.45
N SER A 203 -9.62 23.82 45.43
CA SER A 203 -9.87 23.03 46.66
C SER A 203 -8.83 21.96 46.98
N ARG A 204 -7.77 21.79 46.15
CA ARG A 204 -6.68 20.84 46.42
C ARG A 204 -5.38 21.58 46.78
N SER A 205 -5.36 22.09 48.03
CA SER A 205 -4.07 22.40 48.67
C SER A 205 -3.42 21.07 49.07
N PHE A 206 -2.41 20.64 48.35
CA PHE A 206 -1.52 19.57 48.81
C PHE A 206 -0.62 20.14 49.85
N HIS A 207 -0.79 19.71 51.10
CA HIS A 207 0.25 19.88 52.15
C HIS A 207 1.24 18.72 51.99
N PHE A 208 2.50 19.05 51.70
CA PHE A 208 3.65 18.15 51.83
C PHE A 208 4.19 18.25 53.26
#